data_2a667c121e0b28617c98c43def2d440b
#
_entry.id   2a667c121e0b28617c98c43def2d440b
#
_cell.length_a   1.000
_cell.length_b   1.000
_cell.length_c   1.000
_cell.angle_alpha   90.00
_cell.angle_beta   90.00
_cell.angle_gamma   90.00
#
_symmetry.space_group_name_H-M   'P 1'
#
loop_
_entity.id
_entity.type
_entity.pdbx_description
1 polymer ?
#
loop_
_entity_poly.entity_id
_entity_poly.type
_entity_poly.pdbx_seq_one_letter_code
_entity_poly.pdbx_strand_id
1 'polypeptide(L)'
;MNISYKWLKELLDFNLSVNNVSDLLTDIGLEVEKINDYEFPSTDLSKLLIGLVKESKKHPNADRLKVTKVDIGENEDLTIVCGAPNVSEGQKVVVAPVGTNLITSTNESFKINKSKIRGIESEGMLCAEDEIGVGDSHDGIIVLNKKYKIGDPVSKVYKKYQDKIFEIALTPNRCDAISHYGVARDLSAALSYRNDKKYELILPSVLNYSNLKLSPGVIVDIKDSSLCNRFCGLVIKGIKIKPSSEEIKNKLISIGLKPINNVVDITNLVMHELGQPLHAYDLDKIKSGRIEIKTLKDKTVFKTLDEQEIKLSKNDLV
;
A
#
# COMPACT_ATOMS: atom_id res chain seq x y z
N MET A 1 -0.87 -7.51 16.12
CA MET A 1 -1.66 -6.70 15.15
C MET A 1 -0.99 -5.35 14.97
N ASN A 2 -0.86 -4.88 13.71
CA ASN A 2 -0.21 -3.60 13.42
C ASN A 2 -1.25 -2.46 13.37
N ILE A 3 -1.03 -1.42 14.16
CA ILE A 3 -1.90 -0.23 14.27
C ILE A 3 -1.10 1.03 13.99
N SER A 4 -1.54 1.80 13.00
CA SER A 4 -0.93 3.07 12.61
C SER A 4 -1.33 4.19 13.57
N TYR A 5 -0.36 4.91 14.11
CA TYR A 5 -0.61 6.09 14.96
C TYR A 5 -1.30 7.21 14.16
N LYS A 6 -0.90 7.44 12.91
CA LYS A 6 -1.58 8.44 12.06
C LYS A 6 -3.02 8.08 11.78
N TRP A 7 -3.31 6.81 11.50
CA TRP A 7 -4.67 6.36 11.25
C TRP A 7 -5.54 6.46 12.51
N LEU A 8 -4.99 6.17 13.71
CA LEU A 8 -5.69 6.43 14.97
C LEU A 8 -6.06 7.90 15.12
N LYS A 9 -5.17 8.83 14.73
CA LYS A 9 -5.44 10.28 14.77
C LYS A 9 -6.52 10.75 13.79
N GLU A 10 -6.79 9.99 12.74
CA GLU A 10 -7.91 10.28 11.84
C GLU A 10 -9.26 9.86 12.47
N LEU A 11 -9.25 8.83 13.34
CA LEU A 11 -10.44 8.30 14.00
C LEU A 11 -10.73 8.95 15.36
N LEU A 12 -9.73 9.60 15.95
CA LEU A 12 -9.83 10.23 17.27
C LEU A 12 -8.90 11.43 17.36
N ASP A 13 -9.46 12.61 17.69
CA ASP A 13 -8.65 13.82 17.91
C ASP A 13 -8.03 13.79 19.32
N PHE A 14 -6.71 13.60 19.38
CA PHE A 14 -5.92 13.63 20.60
C PHE A 14 -4.55 14.24 20.38
N ASN A 15 -3.97 14.80 21.46
CA ASN A 15 -2.62 15.38 21.44
C ASN A 15 -1.72 14.69 22.48
N LEU A 16 -1.39 13.42 22.21
CA LEU A 16 -0.43 12.63 22.98
C LEU A 16 0.76 12.26 22.13
N SER A 17 1.93 12.10 22.76
CA SER A 17 3.08 11.50 22.10
C SER A 17 2.84 10.02 21.81
N VAL A 18 3.61 9.46 20.88
CA VAL A 18 3.55 8.04 20.52
C VAL A 18 3.75 7.14 21.74
N ASN A 19 4.74 7.48 22.59
CA ASN A 19 5.03 6.71 23.80
C ASN A 19 3.87 6.76 24.79
N ASN A 20 3.28 7.94 25.01
CA ASN A 20 2.14 8.08 25.92
C ASN A 20 0.91 7.31 25.44
N VAL A 21 0.71 7.22 24.11
CA VAL A 21 -0.37 6.38 23.54
C VAL A 21 -0.05 4.91 23.76
N SER A 22 1.18 4.47 23.55
CA SER A 22 1.64 3.10 23.81
C SER A 22 1.40 2.69 25.25
N ASP A 23 1.83 3.53 26.19
CA ASP A 23 1.66 3.28 27.63
C ASP A 23 0.18 3.18 28.01
N LEU A 24 -0.64 4.12 27.49
CA LEU A 24 -2.07 4.13 27.75
C LEU A 24 -2.79 2.91 27.18
N LEU A 25 -2.44 2.48 25.95
CA LEU A 25 -3.01 1.28 25.36
C LEU A 25 -2.66 0.04 26.17
N THR A 26 -1.42 -0.09 26.60
CA THR A 26 -0.96 -1.20 27.45
C THR A 26 -1.69 -1.21 28.81
N ASP A 27 -1.85 -0.05 29.46
CA ASP A 27 -2.59 0.10 30.73
C ASP A 27 -4.05 -0.35 30.65
N ILE A 28 -4.69 -0.22 29.49
CA ILE A 28 -6.08 -0.66 29.28
C ILE A 28 -6.22 -2.05 28.70
N GLY A 29 -5.12 -2.81 28.63
CA GLY A 29 -5.11 -4.21 28.21
C GLY A 29 -4.96 -4.43 26.70
N LEU A 30 -4.50 -3.44 25.96
CA LEU A 30 -4.05 -3.53 24.58
C LEU A 30 -2.52 -3.44 24.58
N GLU A 31 -1.84 -4.54 24.93
CA GLU A 31 -0.40 -4.57 25.13
C GLU A 31 0.37 -4.20 23.86
N VAL A 32 1.12 -3.11 23.91
CA VAL A 32 2.02 -2.70 22.83
C VAL A 32 3.38 -3.33 23.03
N GLU A 33 3.68 -4.38 22.26
CA GLU A 33 4.95 -5.11 22.36
C GLU A 33 6.10 -4.32 21.70
N LYS A 34 5.80 -3.55 20.65
CA LYS A 34 6.81 -2.81 19.90
C LYS A 34 6.23 -1.59 19.21
N ILE A 35 7.07 -0.56 19.08
CA ILE A 35 6.82 0.61 18.24
C ILE A 35 7.81 0.57 17.08
N ASN A 36 7.31 0.44 15.87
CA ASN A 36 8.12 0.43 14.66
C ASN A 36 8.03 1.78 13.94
N ASP A 37 9.18 2.28 13.49
CA ASP A 37 9.22 3.40 12.55
C ASP A 37 8.86 2.88 11.15
N TYR A 38 7.94 3.57 10.51
CA TYR A 38 7.60 3.33 9.12
C TYR A 38 7.90 4.56 8.28
N GLU A 39 8.66 4.38 7.22
CA GLU A 39 9.04 5.43 6.29
C GLU A 39 9.04 4.88 4.87
N PHE A 40 8.30 5.55 3.96
CA PHE A 40 8.22 5.17 2.57
C PHE A 40 8.27 6.42 1.66
N PRO A 41 9.07 6.43 0.61
CA PRO A 41 10.15 5.48 0.37
C PRO A 41 11.29 5.66 1.37
N SER A 42 12.08 4.60 1.59
CA SER A 42 13.22 4.62 2.53
C SER A 42 14.43 5.40 1.98
N THR A 43 14.53 5.53 0.66
CA THR A 43 15.57 6.35 0.00
C THR A 43 15.34 7.83 0.26
N ASP A 44 16.43 8.56 0.53
CA ASP A 44 16.39 10.03 0.64
C ASP A 44 16.21 10.65 -0.75
N LEU A 45 14.96 10.83 -1.16
CA LEU A 45 14.58 11.38 -2.47
C LEU A 45 15.03 12.84 -2.68
N SER A 46 15.48 13.55 -1.62
CA SER A 46 15.99 14.91 -1.76
C SER A 46 17.36 14.97 -2.46
N LYS A 47 18.08 13.83 -2.45
CA LYS A 47 19.38 13.66 -3.10
C LYS A 47 19.29 13.14 -4.52
N LEU A 48 18.12 12.74 -4.97
CA LEU A 48 17.85 12.32 -6.33
C LEU A 48 17.36 13.53 -7.13
N LEU A 49 17.79 13.64 -8.39
CA LEU A 49 17.47 14.79 -9.25
C LEU A 49 16.62 14.37 -10.44
N ILE A 50 15.82 15.31 -10.90
CA ILE A 50 15.09 15.16 -12.16
C ILE A 50 16.03 15.55 -13.29
N GLY A 51 16.41 14.60 -14.14
CA GLY A 51 17.27 14.82 -15.30
C GLY A 51 16.51 14.76 -16.62
N LEU A 52 17.08 15.39 -17.65
CA LEU A 52 16.64 15.27 -19.04
C LEU A 52 17.68 14.49 -19.84
N VAL A 53 17.28 13.40 -20.46
CA VAL A 53 18.14 12.67 -21.40
C VAL A 53 18.28 13.50 -22.68
N LYS A 54 19.40 14.18 -22.88
CA LYS A 54 19.71 14.98 -24.07
C LYS A 54 20.13 14.11 -25.24
N GLU A 55 20.89 13.04 -24.98
CA GLU A 55 21.35 12.10 -25.99
C GLU A 55 21.27 10.66 -25.44
N SER A 56 20.97 9.71 -26.33
CA SER A 56 20.98 8.28 -26.02
C SER A 56 21.56 7.49 -27.19
N LYS A 57 22.79 7.00 -27.07
CA LYS A 57 23.54 6.28 -28.10
C LYS A 57 23.82 4.85 -27.66
N LYS A 58 23.91 3.90 -28.60
CA LYS A 58 24.36 2.52 -28.29
C LYS A 58 25.77 2.54 -27.74
N HIS A 59 26.03 1.71 -26.74
CA HIS A 59 27.37 1.55 -26.18
C HIS A 59 28.28 0.84 -27.21
N PRO A 60 29.52 1.34 -27.49
CA PRO A 60 30.39 0.77 -28.53
C PRO A 60 30.81 -0.67 -28.26
N ASN A 61 30.89 -1.09 -27.01
CA ASN A 61 31.41 -2.40 -26.58
C ASN A 61 30.35 -3.25 -25.84
N ALA A 62 29.03 -2.94 -25.98
CA ALA A 62 27.99 -3.72 -25.32
C ALA A 62 26.60 -3.50 -25.97
N ASP A 63 26.03 -4.57 -26.55
CA ASP A 63 24.77 -4.48 -27.32
C ASP A 63 23.53 -4.08 -26.50
N ARG A 64 23.53 -4.40 -25.20
CA ARG A 64 22.40 -4.13 -24.30
C ARG A 64 22.51 -2.81 -23.53
N LEU A 65 23.63 -2.09 -23.67
CA LEU A 65 23.87 -0.84 -22.95
C LEU A 65 23.71 0.37 -23.87
N LYS A 66 23.31 1.47 -23.30
CA LYS A 66 23.27 2.78 -23.93
C LYS A 66 24.13 3.76 -23.12
N VAL A 67 24.78 4.67 -23.79
CA VAL A 67 25.49 5.81 -23.21
C VAL A 67 24.56 7.03 -23.35
N THR A 68 24.21 7.62 -22.23
CA THR A 68 23.33 8.80 -22.20
C THR A 68 24.07 10.04 -21.73
N LYS A 69 23.68 11.19 -22.28
CA LYS A 69 24.03 12.52 -21.76
C LYS A 69 22.78 13.08 -21.09
N VAL A 70 22.92 13.37 -19.79
CA VAL A 70 21.79 13.74 -18.93
C VAL A 70 22.03 15.08 -18.29
N ASP A 71 21.17 16.03 -18.60
CA ASP A 71 21.13 17.35 -17.98
C ASP A 71 20.38 17.26 -16.64
N ILE A 72 21.05 17.62 -15.57
CA ILE A 72 20.49 17.65 -14.19
C ILE A 72 20.34 19.10 -13.68
N GLY A 73 20.44 20.09 -14.57
CA GLY A 73 20.33 21.52 -14.22
C GLY A 73 21.64 22.14 -13.71
N GLU A 74 22.77 21.46 -13.89
CA GLU A 74 24.13 21.94 -13.62
C GLU A 74 24.81 22.38 -14.92
N ASN A 75 26.02 22.92 -14.80
CA ASN A 75 26.75 23.44 -15.96
C ASN A 75 27.21 22.37 -16.96
N GLU A 76 27.39 21.14 -16.50
CA GLU A 76 27.82 20.00 -17.32
C GLU A 76 26.84 18.86 -17.29
N ASP A 77 26.60 18.24 -18.45
CA ASP A 77 25.75 17.06 -18.55
C ASP A 77 26.49 15.82 -18.04
N LEU A 78 25.82 15.02 -17.23
CA LEU A 78 26.36 13.74 -16.75
C LEU A 78 26.41 12.70 -17.87
N THR A 79 27.51 11.98 -17.97
CA THR A 79 27.58 10.76 -18.77
C THR A 79 27.13 9.58 -17.93
N ILE A 80 26.04 8.90 -18.32
CA ILE A 80 25.51 7.75 -17.59
C ILE A 80 25.33 6.58 -18.53
N VAL A 81 25.90 5.42 -18.17
CA VAL A 81 25.69 4.15 -18.88
C VAL A 81 24.45 3.46 -18.32
N CYS A 82 23.48 3.19 -19.16
CA CYS A 82 22.18 2.64 -18.77
C CYS A 82 21.87 1.33 -19.52
N GLY A 83 21.41 0.30 -18.80
CA GLY A 83 20.98 -0.98 -19.35
C GLY A 83 19.47 -1.10 -19.57
N ALA A 84 18.70 -0.13 -19.16
CA ALA A 84 17.24 -0.18 -19.26
C ALA A 84 16.78 -0.09 -20.74
N PRO A 85 15.82 -0.94 -21.14
CA PRO A 85 15.36 -0.99 -22.54
C PRO A 85 14.57 0.27 -22.94
N ASN A 86 13.92 0.91 -21.99
CA ASN A 86 13.01 2.05 -22.20
C ASN A 86 13.69 3.41 -22.23
N VAL A 87 15.03 3.51 -22.02
CA VAL A 87 15.72 4.80 -22.06
C VAL A 87 15.79 5.37 -23.47
N SER A 88 15.38 6.63 -23.65
CA SER A 88 15.42 7.35 -24.92
C SER A 88 15.61 8.85 -24.73
N GLU A 89 16.05 9.51 -25.79
CA GLU A 89 16.23 10.97 -25.85
C GLU A 89 14.91 11.71 -25.59
N GLY A 90 14.99 12.85 -24.92
CA GLY A 90 13.85 13.72 -24.60
C GLY A 90 13.04 13.31 -23.36
N GLN A 91 13.39 12.20 -22.70
CA GLN A 91 12.74 11.76 -21.47
C GLN A 91 13.24 12.54 -20.25
N LYS A 92 12.31 12.90 -19.36
CA LYS A 92 12.64 13.29 -17.99
C LYS A 92 12.68 12.03 -17.12
N VAL A 93 13.76 11.87 -16.37
CA VAL A 93 14.08 10.63 -15.65
C VAL A 93 14.55 10.94 -14.23
N VAL A 94 14.56 9.92 -13.38
CA VAL A 94 15.14 9.99 -12.04
C VAL A 94 16.63 9.67 -12.13
N VAL A 95 17.45 10.58 -11.63
CA VAL A 95 18.91 10.47 -11.63
C VAL A 95 19.43 10.37 -10.19
N ALA A 96 20.23 9.36 -9.92
CA ALA A 96 21.04 9.27 -8.70
C ALA A 96 22.48 9.71 -9.01
N PRO A 97 22.92 10.91 -8.58
CA PRO A 97 24.31 11.35 -8.73
C PRO A 97 25.27 10.49 -7.92
N VAL A 98 26.57 10.58 -8.27
CA VAL A 98 27.65 9.93 -7.50
C VAL A 98 27.61 10.41 -6.04
N GLY A 99 27.76 9.47 -5.12
CA GLY A 99 27.71 9.70 -3.67
C GLY A 99 26.35 9.49 -3.03
N THR A 100 25.28 9.31 -3.83
CA THR A 100 23.93 9.03 -3.33
C THR A 100 23.85 7.59 -2.79
N ASN A 101 23.21 7.42 -1.62
CA ASN A 101 22.83 6.11 -1.10
C ASN A 101 21.39 5.82 -1.51
N LEU A 102 21.17 4.68 -2.13
CA LEU A 102 19.84 4.17 -2.48
C LEU A 102 19.46 3.04 -1.52
N ILE A 103 18.17 2.95 -1.24
CA ILE A 103 17.57 1.84 -0.47
C ILE A 103 16.46 1.26 -1.34
N THR A 104 16.63 0.01 -1.74
CA THR A 104 15.70 -0.70 -2.62
C THR A 104 14.37 -1.01 -1.92
N SER A 105 13.39 -1.46 -2.70
CA SER A 105 12.12 -1.98 -2.17
C SER A 105 12.30 -3.20 -1.25
N THR A 106 13.43 -3.92 -1.39
CA THR A 106 13.82 -5.05 -0.51
C THR A 106 14.64 -4.62 0.71
N ASN A 107 14.77 -3.30 0.96
CA ASN A 107 15.61 -2.71 2.03
C ASN A 107 17.11 -2.99 1.91
N GLU A 108 17.60 -3.32 0.72
CA GLU A 108 19.03 -3.38 0.46
C GLU A 108 19.57 -1.97 0.20
N SER A 109 20.72 -1.66 0.78
CA SER A 109 21.34 -0.34 0.64
C SER A 109 22.62 -0.42 -0.20
N PHE A 110 22.75 0.49 -1.18
CA PHE A 110 23.98 0.63 -1.97
C PHE A 110 24.28 2.09 -2.32
N LYS A 111 25.57 2.39 -2.45
CA LYS A 111 26.06 3.73 -2.77
C LYS A 111 26.42 3.84 -4.24
N ILE A 112 25.94 4.90 -4.88
CA ILE A 112 26.33 5.23 -6.27
C ILE A 112 27.75 5.75 -6.30
N ASN A 113 28.62 5.03 -7.01
CA ASN A 113 30.00 5.41 -7.21
C ASN A 113 30.26 5.70 -8.68
N LYS A 114 31.21 6.60 -8.97
CA LYS A 114 31.73 6.77 -10.31
C LYS A 114 32.37 5.45 -10.75
N SER A 115 31.93 4.88 -11.84
CA SER A 115 32.34 3.55 -12.30
C SER A 115 32.65 3.53 -13.79
N LYS A 116 33.60 2.68 -14.20
CA LYS A 116 33.93 2.49 -15.60
C LYS A 116 33.25 1.23 -16.13
N ILE A 117 32.22 1.43 -16.93
CA ILE A 117 31.41 0.33 -17.48
C ILE A 117 31.83 0.06 -18.93
N ARG A 118 32.45 -1.10 -19.18
CA ARG A 118 32.95 -1.50 -20.49
C ARG A 118 33.79 -0.45 -21.22
N GLY A 119 34.58 0.34 -20.43
CA GLY A 119 35.49 1.37 -20.96
C GLY A 119 34.95 2.81 -20.92
N ILE A 120 33.66 3.02 -20.65
CA ILE A 120 33.06 4.35 -20.53
C ILE A 120 32.79 4.67 -19.05
N GLU A 121 33.14 5.87 -18.62
CA GLU A 121 32.85 6.36 -17.25
C GLU A 121 31.36 6.67 -17.12
N SER A 122 30.73 6.17 -16.04
CA SER A 122 29.36 6.51 -15.62
C SER A 122 29.42 7.34 -14.36
N GLU A 123 28.80 8.52 -14.40
CA GLU A 123 28.81 9.54 -13.34
C GLU A 123 27.49 9.62 -12.58
N GLY A 124 26.79 8.50 -12.49
CA GLY A 124 25.51 8.36 -11.81
C GLY A 124 24.75 7.14 -12.32
N MET A 125 23.47 7.07 -11.92
CA MET A 125 22.57 6.01 -12.33
C MET A 125 21.18 6.59 -12.68
N LEU A 126 20.57 6.07 -13.75
CA LEU A 126 19.14 6.28 -14.04
C LEU A 126 18.34 5.20 -13.29
N CYS A 127 17.40 5.60 -12.47
CA CYS A 127 16.80 4.70 -11.49
C CYS A 127 15.47 4.08 -11.96
N ALA A 128 15.28 2.80 -11.63
CA ALA A 128 13.99 2.11 -11.64
C ALA A 128 13.22 2.35 -10.34
N GLU A 129 11.95 1.93 -10.29
CA GLU A 129 11.10 2.13 -9.10
C GLU A 129 11.59 1.36 -7.88
N ASP A 130 11.97 0.10 -8.07
CA ASP A 130 12.46 -0.77 -7.00
C ASP A 130 13.82 -0.34 -6.46
N GLU A 131 14.66 0.27 -7.29
CA GLU A 131 16.00 0.73 -6.90
C GLU A 131 15.98 1.93 -5.94
N ILE A 132 14.91 2.72 -5.96
CA ILE A 132 14.72 3.86 -5.04
C ILE A 132 13.58 3.63 -4.04
N GLY A 133 12.98 2.45 -4.05
CA GLY A 133 11.95 2.03 -3.12
C GLY A 133 10.61 2.75 -3.27
N VAL A 134 10.25 3.24 -4.48
CA VAL A 134 8.94 3.88 -4.74
C VAL A 134 7.92 2.93 -5.38
N GLY A 135 8.35 1.74 -5.76
CA GLY A 135 7.53 0.68 -6.35
C GLY A 135 8.31 -0.62 -6.45
N ASP A 136 7.72 -1.64 -7.08
CA ASP A 136 8.31 -2.98 -7.24
C ASP A 136 8.82 -3.26 -8.68
N SER A 137 8.60 -2.33 -9.63
CA SER A 137 8.94 -2.57 -11.04
C SER A 137 10.44 -2.35 -11.30
N HIS A 138 11.05 -3.36 -11.96
CA HIS A 138 12.40 -3.33 -12.50
C HIS A 138 12.43 -3.39 -14.03
N ASP A 139 11.27 -3.18 -14.69
CA ASP A 139 11.15 -3.34 -16.16
C ASP A 139 11.85 -2.23 -16.95
N GLY A 140 12.29 -1.17 -16.28
CA GLY A 140 13.01 -0.04 -16.85
C GLY A 140 13.13 1.14 -15.92
N ILE A 141 13.75 2.22 -16.41
CA ILE A 141 13.89 3.46 -15.64
C ILE A 141 12.56 4.19 -15.47
N ILE A 142 12.45 4.98 -14.40
CA ILE A 142 11.32 5.88 -14.16
C ILE A 142 11.34 7.01 -15.18
N VAL A 143 10.25 7.10 -15.98
CA VAL A 143 10.03 8.20 -16.92
C VAL A 143 9.00 9.15 -16.33
N LEU A 144 9.40 10.38 -16.06
CA LEU A 144 8.60 11.40 -15.40
C LEU A 144 7.79 12.25 -16.40
N ASN A 145 6.70 12.84 -15.92
CA ASN A 145 5.92 13.78 -16.71
C ASN A 145 6.73 15.03 -17.04
N LYS A 146 6.53 15.59 -18.26
CA LYS A 146 7.23 16.80 -18.77
C LYS A 146 7.02 18.05 -17.90
N LYS A 147 5.99 18.10 -17.05
CA LYS A 147 5.69 19.23 -16.16
C LYS A 147 6.74 19.49 -15.09
N TYR A 148 7.50 18.48 -14.70
CA TYR A 148 8.54 18.65 -13.66
C TYR A 148 9.76 19.38 -14.19
N LYS A 149 10.41 20.19 -13.35
CA LYS A 149 11.58 20.99 -13.70
C LYS A 149 12.85 20.16 -13.58
N ILE A 150 13.77 20.29 -14.55
CA ILE A 150 15.11 19.69 -14.52
C ILE A 150 15.89 20.28 -13.34
N GLY A 151 16.66 19.46 -12.65
CA GLY A 151 17.42 19.82 -11.46
C GLY A 151 16.62 19.88 -10.17
N ASP A 152 15.28 19.78 -10.23
CA ASP A 152 14.48 19.67 -9.02
C ASP A 152 14.71 18.31 -8.32
N PRO A 153 14.65 18.26 -6.97
CA PRO A 153 14.75 17.00 -6.25
C PRO A 153 13.50 16.13 -6.49
N VAL A 154 13.71 14.81 -6.56
CA VAL A 154 12.67 13.81 -6.79
C VAL A 154 11.64 13.79 -5.65
N SER A 155 11.97 14.30 -4.47
CA SER A 155 11.02 14.52 -3.36
C SER A 155 9.85 15.46 -3.70
N LYS A 156 9.93 16.25 -4.78
CA LYS A 156 8.81 17.03 -5.32
C LYS A 156 7.81 16.16 -6.11
N VAL A 157 8.24 14.99 -6.58
CA VAL A 157 7.41 14.03 -7.32
C VAL A 157 6.76 13.03 -6.37
N TYR A 158 7.57 12.43 -5.51
CA TYR A 158 7.16 11.42 -4.54
C TYR A 158 7.24 12.00 -3.13
N LYS A 159 6.09 12.10 -2.48
CA LYS A 159 6.04 12.57 -1.10
C LYS A 159 6.40 11.44 -0.15
N LYS A 160 7.26 11.75 0.81
CA LYS A 160 7.61 10.85 1.89
C LYS A 160 6.42 10.63 2.81
N TYR A 161 6.07 9.38 3.06
CA TYR A 161 5.12 9.00 4.09
C TYR A 161 5.90 8.46 5.30
N GLN A 162 5.61 8.98 6.48
CA GLN A 162 6.22 8.53 7.73
C GLN A 162 5.12 8.23 8.72
N ASP A 163 5.27 7.17 9.50
CA ASP A 163 4.31 6.79 10.52
C ASP A 163 5.01 6.09 11.69
N LYS A 164 4.28 5.88 12.78
CA LYS A 164 4.66 5.01 13.89
C LYS A 164 3.63 3.90 14.00
N ILE A 165 4.10 2.66 14.01
CA ILE A 165 3.25 1.49 13.98
C ILE A 165 3.37 0.78 15.32
N PHE A 166 2.27 0.67 16.03
CA PHE A 166 2.17 -0.15 17.24
C PHE A 166 1.92 -1.60 16.86
N GLU A 167 2.78 -2.48 17.33
CA GLU A 167 2.56 -3.92 17.31
C GLU A 167 1.82 -4.30 18.59
N ILE A 168 0.51 -4.60 18.48
CA ILE A 168 -0.34 -4.87 19.62
C ILE A 168 -0.61 -6.37 19.72
N ALA A 169 -0.32 -6.96 20.89
CA ALA A 169 -0.77 -8.29 21.26
C ALA A 169 -2.22 -8.23 21.76
N LEU A 170 -3.12 -8.90 21.02
CA LEU A 170 -4.52 -9.01 21.42
C LEU A 170 -4.78 -10.41 21.99
N THR A 171 -5.43 -10.45 23.14
CA THR A 171 -5.95 -11.69 23.69
C THR A 171 -7.19 -12.16 22.91
N PRO A 172 -7.48 -13.47 22.80
CA PRO A 172 -8.57 -13.99 21.98
C PRO A 172 -9.98 -13.46 22.33
N ASN A 173 -10.18 -12.98 23.56
CA ASN A 173 -11.45 -12.38 24.02
C ASN A 173 -11.64 -10.91 23.57
N ARG A 174 -10.63 -10.29 22.94
CA ARG A 174 -10.67 -8.90 22.51
C ARG A 174 -10.89 -8.76 21.00
N CYS A 175 -11.77 -9.60 20.43
CA CYS A 175 -12.17 -9.51 19.02
C CYS A 175 -12.79 -8.16 18.63
N ASP A 176 -13.31 -7.42 19.60
CA ASP A 176 -13.83 -6.06 19.45
C ASP A 176 -12.75 -5.02 19.13
N ALA A 177 -11.50 -5.30 19.45
CA ALA A 177 -10.35 -4.42 19.23
C ALA A 177 -9.51 -4.80 17.99
N ILE A 178 -9.94 -5.75 17.16
CA ILE A 178 -9.22 -6.17 15.94
C ILE A 178 -9.46 -5.17 14.80
N SER A 179 -9.18 -3.89 15.04
CA SER A 179 -9.25 -2.83 14.02
C SER A 179 -8.72 -1.52 14.58
N HIS A 180 -8.43 -0.56 13.71
CA HIS A 180 -8.07 0.79 14.14
C HIS A 180 -9.23 1.46 14.90
N TYR A 181 -10.46 1.26 14.46
CA TYR A 181 -11.65 1.76 15.14
C TYR A 181 -11.83 1.16 16.54
N GLY A 182 -11.62 -0.15 16.68
CA GLY A 182 -11.71 -0.82 17.99
C GLY A 182 -10.69 -0.29 18.98
N VAL A 183 -9.44 -0.12 18.55
CA VAL A 183 -8.36 0.47 19.36
C VAL A 183 -8.67 1.95 19.67
N ALA A 184 -9.11 2.72 18.67
CA ALA A 184 -9.47 4.14 18.87
C ALA A 184 -10.63 4.30 19.87
N ARG A 185 -11.61 3.38 19.86
CA ARG A 185 -12.73 3.37 20.81
C ARG A 185 -12.26 3.19 22.25
N ASP A 186 -11.39 2.24 22.49
CA ASP A 186 -10.84 2.00 23.82
C ASP A 186 -9.95 3.16 24.29
N LEU A 187 -9.13 3.69 23.37
CA LEU A 187 -8.32 4.89 23.63
C LEU A 187 -9.20 6.10 23.96
N SER A 188 -10.31 6.29 23.24
CA SER A 188 -11.29 7.35 23.49
C SER A 188 -11.89 7.24 24.89
N ALA A 189 -12.28 6.02 25.31
CA ALA A 189 -12.85 5.78 26.64
C ALA A 189 -11.81 6.08 27.74
N ALA A 190 -10.57 5.60 27.57
CA ALA A 190 -9.49 5.84 28.54
C ALA A 190 -9.14 7.33 28.66
N LEU A 191 -9.04 8.04 27.55
CA LEU A 191 -8.75 9.48 27.52
C LEU A 191 -9.90 10.28 28.15
N SER A 192 -11.15 9.90 27.86
CA SER A 192 -12.32 10.59 28.41
C SER A 192 -12.37 10.44 29.93
N TYR A 193 -12.10 9.25 30.44
CA TYR A 193 -12.07 8.98 31.89
C TYR A 193 -10.92 9.73 32.60
N ARG A 194 -9.69 9.69 32.03
CA ARG A 194 -8.50 10.29 32.66
C ARG A 194 -8.51 11.82 32.65
N ASN A 195 -9.11 12.44 31.65
CA ASN A 195 -9.07 13.89 31.48
C ASN A 195 -10.37 14.57 31.84
N ASP A 196 -11.38 13.86 32.32
CA ASP A 196 -12.74 14.38 32.62
C ASP A 196 -13.29 15.21 31.43
N LYS A 197 -13.02 14.73 30.20
CA LYS A 197 -13.40 15.40 28.97
C LYS A 197 -13.80 14.33 27.93
N LYS A 198 -14.92 14.57 27.23
CA LYS A 198 -15.38 13.69 26.17
C LYS A 198 -14.45 13.75 24.95
N TYR A 199 -13.94 12.60 24.55
CA TYR A 199 -13.22 12.38 23.29
C TYR A 199 -14.14 11.59 22.36
N GLU A 200 -14.61 12.21 21.28
CA GLU A 200 -15.54 11.58 20.34
C GLU A 200 -14.79 10.92 19.19
N LEU A 201 -15.24 9.73 18.79
CA LEU A 201 -14.73 9.05 17.61
C LEU A 201 -15.21 9.76 16.36
N ILE A 202 -14.28 9.92 15.42
CA ILE A 202 -14.53 10.44 14.08
C ILE A 202 -14.79 9.24 13.17
N LEU A 203 -16.05 9.01 12.82
CA LEU A 203 -16.41 7.95 11.90
C LEU A 203 -16.18 8.39 10.44
N PRO A 204 -15.77 7.47 9.58
CA PRO A 204 -15.73 7.74 8.15
C PRO A 204 -17.08 8.25 7.65
N SER A 205 -17.05 9.26 6.78
CA SER A 205 -18.27 9.77 6.16
C SER A 205 -18.94 8.69 5.33
N VAL A 206 -20.19 8.41 5.60
CA VAL A 206 -21.00 7.47 4.82
C VAL A 206 -21.92 8.24 3.88
N LEU A 207 -22.02 7.73 2.65
CA LEU A 207 -22.98 8.25 1.68
C LEU A 207 -24.41 8.05 2.20
N ASN A 208 -25.26 9.02 1.97
CA ASN A 208 -26.69 8.86 2.25
C ASN A 208 -27.32 7.93 1.21
N TYR A 209 -27.55 6.68 1.59
CA TYR A 209 -28.08 5.65 0.72
C TYR A 209 -29.59 5.77 0.43
N SER A 210 -30.30 6.71 1.06
CA SER A 210 -31.76 6.92 0.87
C SER A 210 -32.13 7.18 -0.58
N ASN A 211 -31.21 7.67 -1.42
CA ASN A 211 -31.46 7.99 -2.83
C ASN A 211 -30.96 6.89 -3.82
N LEU A 212 -30.38 5.79 -3.31
CA LEU A 212 -29.93 4.73 -4.21
C LEU A 212 -31.13 3.90 -4.65
N LYS A 213 -31.33 3.77 -5.96
CA LYS A 213 -32.27 2.81 -6.54
C LYS A 213 -31.65 1.42 -6.36
N LEU A 214 -32.06 0.73 -5.33
CA LEU A 214 -31.67 -0.67 -5.11
C LEU A 214 -32.37 -1.52 -6.18
N SER A 215 -31.63 -2.05 -7.12
CA SER A 215 -32.09 -3.07 -8.07
C SER A 215 -31.61 -4.43 -7.58
N PRO A 216 -32.48 -5.46 -7.56
CA PRO A 216 -32.03 -6.80 -7.24
C PRO A 216 -31.05 -7.26 -8.33
N GLY A 217 -29.76 -7.27 -7.99
CA GLY A 217 -28.70 -7.65 -8.94
C GLY A 217 -28.32 -9.12 -8.85
N VAL A 218 -28.42 -9.70 -7.67
CA VAL A 218 -28.07 -11.09 -7.36
C VAL A 218 -29.04 -11.62 -6.31
N ILE A 219 -29.54 -12.84 -6.51
CA ILE A 219 -30.37 -13.52 -5.52
C ILE A 219 -29.45 -14.20 -4.51
N VAL A 220 -29.68 -13.97 -3.23
CA VAL A 220 -29.00 -14.68 -2.15
C VAL A 220 -29.96 -15.75 -1.60
N ASP A 221 -29.51 -17.00 -1.57
CA ASP A 221 -30.27 -18.17 -1.14
C ASP A 221 -29.52 -18.86 0.00
N ILE A 222 -30.00 -18.69 1.22
CA ILE A 222 -29.44 -19.33 2.42
C ILE A 222 -30.20 -20.66 2.62
N LYS A 223 -29.51 -21.80 2.43
CA LYS A 223 -30.14 -23.14 2.54
C LYS A 223 -30.36 -23.60 3.98
N ASP A 224 -29.54 -23.12 4.90
CA ASP A 224 -29.64 -23.42 6.32
C ASP A 224 -29.43 -22.16 7.16
N SER A 225 -30.55 -21.63 7.67
CA SER A 225 -30.54 -20.44 8.52
C SER A 225 -29.90 -20.65 9.89
N SER A 226 -29.74 -21.90 10.34
CA SER A 226 -29.06 -22.20 11.60
C SER A 226 -27.56 -22.01 11.50
N LEU A 227 -26.98 -22.16 10.30
CA LEU A 227 -25.57 -22.00 10.03
C LEU A 227 -25.22 -20.59 9.53
N CYS A 228 -26.15 -19.93 8.83
CA CYS A 228 -26.00 -18.56 8.36
C CYS A 228 -27.29 -17.78 8.56
N ASN A 229 -27.37 -16.98 9.60
CA ASN A 229 -28.59 -16.21 9.92
C ASN A 229 -28.83 -15.07 8.93
N ARG A 230 -27.76 -14.50 8.35
CA ARG A 230 -27.84 -13.35 7.45
C ARG A 230 -26.62 -13.28 6.53
N PHE A 231 -26.91 -13.04 5.25
CA PHE A 231 -25.89 -12.69 4.25
C PHE A 231 -26.32 -11.40 3.53
N CYS A 232 -25.41 -10.45 3.41
CA CYS A 232 -25.66 -9.17 2.76
C CYS A 232 -24.76 -9.05 1.52
N GLY A 233 -25.37 -8.70 0.39
CA GLY A 233 -24.65 -8.42 -0.84
C GLY A 233 -25.06 -7.05 -1.41
N LEU A 234 -24.10 -6.33 -1.97
CA LEU A 234 -24.32 -5.07 -2.68
C LEU A 234 -23.75 -5.19 -4.09
N VAL A 235 -24.54 -4.86 -5.10
CA VAL A 235 -24.06 -4.80 -6.48
C VAL A 235 -23.64 -3.38 -6.81
N ILE A 236 -22.40 -3.20 -7.20
CA ILE A 236 -21.82 -1.91 -7.63
C ILE A 236 -21.42 -2.05 -9.10
N LYS A 237 -21.92 -1.17 -9.96
CA LYS A 237 -21.66 -1.16 -11.41
C LYS A 237 -20.74 -0.03 -11.83
N GLY A 238 -20.09 -0.18 -12.99
CA GLY A 238 -19.23 0.85 -13.56
C GLY A 238 -17.86 0.97 -12.88
N ILE A 239 -17.43 -0.05 -12.15
CA ILE A 239 -16.10 -0.12 -11.53
C ILE A 239 -15.03 -0.26 -12.62
N LYS A 240 -13.97 0.53 -12.51
CA LYS A 240 -12.73 0.36 -13.29
C LYS A 240 -11.62 -0.09 -12.36
N ILE A 241 -11.08 -1.26 -12.62
CA ILE A 241 -9.92 -1.77 -11.88
C ILE A 241 -8.71 -0.91 -12.25
N LYS A 242 -8.04 -0.39 -11.23
CA LYS A 242 -6.85 0.46 -11.35
C LYS A 242 -6.04 0.40 -10.04
N PRO A 243 -4.77 0.86 -10.02
CA PRO A 243 -4.04 1.04 -8.77
C PRO A 243 -4.80 1.95 -7.80
N SER A 244 -4.70 1.66 -6.52
CA SER A 244 -5.25 2.50 -5.44
C SER A 244 -4.57 3.86 -5.36
N SER A 245 -5.21 4.83 -4.69
CA SER A 245 -4.57 6.10 -4.37
C SER A 245 -3.35 5.88 -3.46
N GLU A 246 -2.38 6.79 -3.52
CA GLU A 246 -1.18 6.72 -2.68
C GLU A 246 -1.54 6.72 -1.18
N GLU A 247 -2.60 7.40 -0.78
CA GLU A 247 -3.09 7.39 0.59
C GLU A 247 -3.49 5.98 1.05
N ILE A 248 -4.31 5.28 0.27
CA ILE A 248 -4.74 3.89 0.58
C ILE A 248 -3.53 2.96 0.58
N LYS A 249 -2.66 3.06 -0.43
CA LYS A 249 -1.44 2.25 -0.49
C LYS A 249 -0.57 2.44 0.75
N ASN A 250 -0.29 3.69 1.12
CA ASN A 250 0.56 4.00 2.27
C ASN A 250 -0.03 3.46 3.58
N LYS A 251 -1.35 3.59 3.80
CA LYS A 251 -2.02 3.00 4.96
C LYS A 251 -1.85 1.49 5.01
N LEU A 252 -2.09 0.79 3.90
CA LEU A 252 -1.99 -0.67 3.86
C LEU A 252 -0.55 -1.15 4.01
N ILE A 253 0.40 -0.55 3.30
CA ILE A 253 1.81 -0.95 3.38
C ILE A 253 2.35 -0.70 4.79
N SER A 254 1.98 0.41 5.43
CA SER A 254 2.46 0.73 6.78
C SER A 254 2.09 -0.33 7.82
N ILE A 255 0.98 -1.03 7.63
CA ILE A 255 0.55 -2.13 8.51
C ILE A 255 0.97 -3.52 8.00
N GLY A 256 1.79 -3.58 6.93
CA GLY A 256 2.38 -4.81 6.39
C GLY A 256 1.58 -5.49 5.28
N LEU A 257 0.63 -4.80 4.66
CA LEU A 257 -0.17 -5.35 3.56
C LEU A 257 0.37 -4.88 2.20
N LYS A 258 0.39 -5.77 1.21
CA LYS A 258 0.76 -5.44 -0.17
C LYS A 258 -0.49 -4.97 -0.94
N PRO A 259 -0.50 -3.73 -1.48
CA PRO A 259 -1.57 -3.27 -2.36
C PRO A 259 -1.64 -4.10 -3.65
N ILE A 260 -2.86 -4.34 -4.13
CA ILE A 260 -3.12 -5.13 -5.33
C ILE A 260 -3.85 -4.29 -6.39
N ASN A 261 -5.04 -3.80 -6.04
CA ASN A 261 -5.84 -2.90 -6.86
C ASN A 261 -6.91 -2.22 -6.00
N ASN A 262 -7.51 -1.18 -6.53
CA ASN A 262 -8.48 -0.35 -5.81
C ASN A 262 -9.66 -1.12 -5.18
N VAL A 263 -10.09 -2.24 -5.74
CA VAL A 263 -11.20 -3.03 -5.16
C VAL A 263 -10.72 -3.85 -3.97
N VAL A 264 -9.66 -4.63 -4.16
CA VAL A 264 -9.09 -5.47 -3.09
C VAL A 264 -8.56 -4.60 -1.94
N ASP A 265 -7.88 -3.52 -2.28
CA ASP A 265 -7.30 -2.62 -1.27
C ASP A 265 -8.37 -1.92 -0.43
N ILE A 266 -9.52 -1.54 -1.01
CA ILE A 266 -10.65 -0.98 -0.26
C ILE A 266 -11.24 -2.04 0.69
N THR A 267 -11.37 -3.31 0.27
CA THR A 267 -11.86 -4.36 1.19
C THR A 267 -10.92 -4.57 2.36
N ASN A 268 -9.60 -4.54 2.12
CA ASN A 268 -8.59 -4.61 3.17
C ASN A 268 -8.61 -3.36 4.07
N LEU A 269 -8.74 -2.16 3.47
CA LEU A 269 -8.84 -0.90 4.21
C LEU A 269 -10.01 -0.96 5.21
N VAL A 270 -11.20 -1.34 4.75
CA VAL A 270 -12.41 -1.43 5.61
C VAL A 270 -12.23 -2.47 6.70
N MET A 271 -11.63 -3.62 6.39
CA MET A 271 -11.37 -4.66 7.37
C MET A 271 -10.43 -4.16 8.48
N HIS A 272 -9.34 -3.50 8.13
CA HIS A 272 -8.38 -2.99 9.12
C HIS A 272 -8.83 -1.70 9.82
N GLU A 273 -9.73 -0.94 9.20
CA GLU A 273 -10.31 0.26 9.83
C GLU A 273 -11.42 -0.08 10.80
N LEU A 274 -12.40 -0.90 10.37
CA LEU A 274 -13.65 -1.15 11.10
C LEU A 274 -13.77 -2.56 11.68
N GLY A 275 -12.87 -3.48 11.34
CA GLY A 275 -12.94 -4.88 11.76
C GLY A 275 -13.96 -5.72 10.98
N GLN A 276 -14.47 -5.20 9.85
CA GLN A 276 -15.47 -5.88 9.04
C GLN A 276 -14.85 -6.48 7.77
N PRO A 277 -14.66 -7.81 7.68
CA PRO A 277 -14.19 -8.44 6.45
C PRO A 277 -15.23 -8.31 5.34
N LEU A 278 -14.75 -7.99 4.14
CA LEU A 278 -15.56 -7.88 2.93
C LEU A 278 -15.01 -8.80 1.84
N HIS A 279 -15.90 -9.36 1.02
CA HIS A 279 -15.54 -10.12 -0.16
C HIS A 279 -16.08 -9.42 -1.41
N ALA A 280 -15.21 -9.24 -2.40
CA ALA A 280 -15.59 -8.68 -3.70
C ALA A 280 -15.58 -9.78 -4.76
N TYR A 281 -16.67 -9.88 -5.51
CA TYR A 281 -16.84 -10.85 -6.59
C TYR A 281 -17.09 -10.14 -7.90
N ASP A 282 -16.52 -10.66 -8.98
CA ASP A 282 -16.82 -10.21 -10.33
C ASP A 282 -18.23 -10.70 -10.70
N LEU A 283 -19.15 -9.75 -10.87
CA LEU A 283 -20.57 -10.04 -11.15
C LEU A 283 -20.76 -10.87 -12.44
N ASP A 284 -19.91 -10.64 -13.45
CA ASP A 284 -20.00 -11.37 -14.74
C ASP A 284 -19.61 -12.84 -14.60
N LYS A 285 -18.90 -13.20 -13.53
CA LYS A 285 -18.57 -14.60 -13.18
C LYS A 285 -19.67 -15.31 -12.42
N ILE A 286 -20.67 -14.60 -11.90
CA ILE A 286 -21.84 -15.17 -11.23
C ILE A 286 -22.91 -15.51 -12.28
N LYS A 287 -22.63 -16.52 -13.11
CA LYS A 287 -23.47 -16.90 -14.28
C LYS A 287 -24.91 -17.20 -13.94
N SER A 288 -25.20 -17.71 -12.76
CA SER A 288 -26.56 -18.05 -12.31
C SER A 288 -27.36 -16.83 -11.83
N GLY A 289 -26.72 -15.67 -11.63
CA GLY A 289 -27.32 -14.53 -10.95
C GLY A 289 -27.71 -14.83 -9.50
N ARG A 290 -27.17 -15.92 -8.91
CA ARG A 290 -27.52 -16.41 -7.58
C ARG A 290 -26.27 -16.79 -6.80
N ILE A 291 -26.25 -16.44 -5.52
CA ILE A 291 -25.29 -16.91 -4.52
C ILE A 291 -26.02 -17.84 -3.57
N GLU A 292 -25.58 -19.08 -3.46
CA GLU A 292 -26.14 -20.05 -2.53
C GLU A 292 -25.18 -20.24 -1.35
N ILE A 293 -25.69 -20.06 -0.14
CA ILE A 293 -24.97 -20.34 1.11
C ILE A 293 -25.47 -21.70 1.61
N LYS A 294 -24.61 -22.71 1.57
CA LYS A 294 -24.94 -24.08 1.87
C LYS A 294 -23.78 -24.92 2.38
N THR A 295 -24.05 -26.07 2.94
CA THR A 295 -23.04 -27.11 3.16
C THR A 295 -22.97 -28.04 1.95
N LEU A 296 -21.86 -28.73 1.80
CA LEU A 296 -21.66 -29.74 0.77
C LEU A 296 -21.51 -31.15 1.40
N LYS A 297 -21.49 -32.18 0.55
CA LYS A 297 -21.27 -33.55 1.03
C LYS A 297 -19.89 -33.67 1.67
N ASP A 298 -19.79 -34.51 2.68
CA ASP A 298 -18.52 -34.84 3.34
C ASP A 298 -17.45 -35.25 2.32
N LYS A 299 -16.20 -34.79 2.55
CA LYS A 299 -15.05 -35.04 1.67
C LYS A 299 -15.16 -34.43 0.26
N THR A 300 -16.09 -33.51 -0.01
CA THR A 300 -16.09 -32.75 -1.26
C THR A 300 -14.77 -32.00 -1.39
N VAL A 301 -14.07 -32.16 -2.53
CA VAL A 301 -12.85 -31.41 -2.81
C VAL A 301 -13.23 -29.98 -3.19
N PHE A 302 -12.63 -29.03 -2.52
CA PHE A 302 -12.84 -27.60 -2.74
C PHE A 302 -11.50 -26.92 -2.96
N LYS A 303 -11.41 -26.12 -4.02
CA LYS A 303 -10.21 -25.32 -4.31
C LYS A 303 -10.38 -23.92 -3.74
N THR A 304 -9.48 -23.53 -2.86
CA THR A 304 -9.48 -22.21 -2.21
C THR A 304 -8.88 -21.13 -3.13
N LEU A 305 -8.98 -19.85 -2.73
CA LEU A 305 -8.45 -18.72 -3.51
C LEU A 305 -6.91 -18.74 -3.65
N ASP A 306 -6.21 -19.34 -2.68
CA ASP A 306 -4.77 -19.59 -2.69
C ASP A 306 -4.38 -20.89 -3.40
N GLU A 307 -5.32 -21.44 -4.21
CA GLU A 307 -5.15 -22.63 -5.04
C GLU A 307 -4.92 -23.96 -4.28
N GLN A 308 -5.10 -23.96 -2.95
CA GLN A 308 -5.02 -25.20 -2.17
C GLN A 308 -6.27 -26.04 -2.34
N GLU A 309 -6.09 -27.36 -2.46
CA GLU A 309 -7.20 -28.30 -2.45
C GLU A 309 -7.46 -28.79 -1.02
N ILE A 310 -8.64 -28.48 -0.50
CA ILE A 310 -9.10 -28.95 0.80
C ILE A 310 -10.27 -29.91 0.66
N LYS A 311 -10.41 -30.83 1.60
CA LYS A 311 -11.59 -31.70 1.69
C LYS A 311 -12.55 -31.16 2.74
N LEU A 312 -13.70 -30.73 2.29
CA LEU A 312 -14.74 -30.19 3.17
C LEU A 312 -15.34 -31.28 4.06
N SER A 313 -15.72 -30.89 5.27
CA SER A 313 -16.64 -31.67 6.10
C SER A 313 -18.08 -31.30 5.76
N LYS A 314 -19.00 -32.14 6.16
CA LYS A 314 -20.45 -31.88 6.00
C LYS A 314 -20.95 -30.64 6.75
N ASN A 315 -20.14 -30.09 7.67
CA ASN A 315 -20.50 -28.94 8.50
C ASN A 315 -19.85 -27.64 7.98
N ASP A 316 -18.98 -27.71 6.96
CA ASP A 316 -18.35 -26.55 6.40
C ASP A 316 -19.33 -25.77 5.54
N LEU A 317 -19.52 -24.50 5.87
CA LEU A 317 -20.38 -23.58 5.15
C LEU A 317 -19.62 -22.98 3.97
N VAL A 318 -20.19 -23.00 2.79
CA VAL A 318 -19.64 -22.49 1.54
C VAL A 318 -20.67 -21.66 0.78
#